data_8d3a2a2ab966b8ebe8b2590439db5b32
#
_entry.id   8d3a2a2ab966b8ebe8b2590439db5b32
#
_cell.length_a   1.000
_cell.length_b   1.000
_cell.length_c   1.000
_cell.angle_alpha   90.00
_cell.angle_beta   90.00
_cell.angle_gamma   90.00
#
_symmetry.space_group_name_H-M   'P 1'
#
loop_
_entity.id
_entity.type
_entity.pdbx_description
1 polymer ?
#
loop_
_entity_poly.entity_id
_entity_poly.type
_entity_poly.pdbx_seq_one_letter_code
_entity_poly.pdbx_strand_id
1 'polypeptide(L)'
;MRTPLRLVALSALFISSLAQAADLIPIKVHRDANCGCCKKWISHLQANGFKVEDHVESNMSEFKQQHGVPPRLASCHTGLINGKFVEGHVPADQVLALSKRDDLLGVAAPGMPMGSPGMEMDGMGDAYQVIGLKKDGTDVVVADYPAH
;
A
#
# COMPACT_ATOMS: atom_id res chain seq x y z
N MET A 1 76.15 -14.21 -2.27
CA MET A 1 74.80 -14.81 -2.15
C MET A 1 73.78 -13.71 -2.05
N ARG A 2 72.99 -13.49 -3.11
CA ARG A 2 72.00 -12.41 -3.16
C ARG A 2 70.62 -13.04 -3.09
N THR A 3 69.86 -12.81 -2.01
CA THR A 3 68.50 -13.29 -1.83
C THR A 3 67.54 -12.35 -2.52
N PRO A 4 66.61 -12.78 -3.40
CA PRO A 4 65.63 -11.88 -3.98
C PRO A 4 64.44 -11.71 -3.04
N LEU A 5 64.15 -10.44 -2.73
CA LEU A 5 62.97 -9.99 -1.99
C LEU A 5 61.74 -10.16 -2.86
N ARG A 6 60.86 -11.10 -2.51
CA ARG A 6 59.57 -11.30 -3.19
C ARG A 6 58.58 -10.26 -2.64
N LEU A 7 58.24 -9.28 -3.48
CA LEU A 7 57.08 -8.40 -3.23
C LEU A 7 55.77 -9.21 -3.43
N VAL A 8 55.04 -9.40 -2.36
CA VAL A 8 53.65 -9.89 -2.40
C VAL A 8 52.75 -8.69 -2.58
N ALA A 9 52.21 -8.52 -3.79
CA ALA A 9 51.20 -7.50 -4.05
C ALA A 9 49.85 -8.01 -3.51
N LEU A 10 49.35 -7.41 -2.42
CA LEU A 10 48.02 -7.63 -1.90
C LEU A 10 47.03 -6.84 -2.77
N SER A 11 46.35 -7.51 -3.67
CA SER A 11 45.24 -6.94 -4.42
C SER A 11 44.00 -6.92 -3.55
N ALA A 12 43.65 -5.74 -2.99
CA ALA A 12 42.41 -5.52 -2.31
C ALA A 12 41.25 -5.47 -3.33
N LEU A 13 40.44 -6.52 -3.37
CA LEU A 13 39.16 -6.50 -4.10
C LEU A 13 38.19 -5.60 -3.34
N PHE A 14 37.97 -4.41 -3.87
CA PHE A 14 36.81 -3.57 -3.48
C PHE A 14 35.54 -4.18 -4.09
N ILE A 15 34.80 -4.92 -3.25
CA ILE A 15 33.44 -5.33 -3.58
C ILE A 15 32.55 -4.10 -3.40
N SER A 16 32.31 -3.37 -4.48
CA SER A 16 31.30 -2.31 -4.52
C SER A 16 29.92 -2.96 -4.43
N SER A 17 29.31 -2.93 -3.25
CA SER A 17 27.90 -3.26 -3.06
C SER A 17 27.08 -2.20 -3.78
N LEU A 18 26.61 -2.50 -4.99
CA LEU A 18 25.57 -1.75 -5.66
C LEU A 18 24.27 -1.96 -4.84
N ALA A 19 23.99 -1.04 -3.93
CA ALA A 19 22.69 -0.95 -3.31
C ALA A 19 21.68 -0.63 -4.41
N GLN A 20 20.98 -1.65 -4.90
CA GLN A 20 19.85 -1.47 -5.80
C GLN A 20 18.76 -0.79 -4.99
N ALA A 21 18.51 0.49 -5.27
CA ALA A 21 17.31 1.16 -4.78
C ALA A 21 16.11 0.39 -5.36
N ALA A 22 15.30 -0.21 -4.51
CA ALA A 22 14.08 -0.88 -4.96
C ALA A 22 13.19 0.16 -5.63
N ASP A 23 12.69 -0.14 -6.83
CA ASP A 23 11.74 0.73 -7.52
C ASP A 23 10.46 0.86 -6.69
N LEU A 24 10.02 2.13 -6.48
CA LEU A 24 8.79 2.40 -5.77
C LEU A 24 7.58 1.96 -6.59
N ILE A 25 6.58 1.39 -5.91
CA ILE A 25 5.36 0.89 -6.54
C ILE A 25 4.39 2.06 -6.77
N PRO A 26 4.01 2.38 -8.02
CA PRO A 26 3.11 3.49 -8.28
C PRO A 26 1.66 3.17 -7.88
N ILE A 27 1.01 4.13 -7.23
CA ILE A 27 -0.41 4.10 -6.90
C ILE A 27 -1.00 5.51 -7.00
N LYS A 28 -2.20 5.64 -7.55
CA LYS A 28 -2.98 6.89 -7.55
C LYS A 28 -3.98 6.85 -6.42
N VAL A 29 -4.04 7.90 -5.61
CA VAL A 29 -4.98 8.01 -4.50
C VAL A 29 -5.90 9.19 -4.72
N HIS A 30 -7.20 8.94 -4.73
CA HIS A 30 -8.26 9.92 -4.93
C HIS A 30 -9.02 10.13 -3.63
N ARG A 31 -9.19 11.39 -3.20
CA ARG A 31 -9.75 11.77 -1.91
C ARG A 31 -10.39 13.15 -1.92
N ASP A 32 -11.22 13.41 -0.91
CA ASP A 32 -11.67 14.78 -0.61
C ASP A 32 -10.50 15.69 -0.20
N ALA A 33 -10.62 16.98 -0.51
CA ALA A 33 -9.63 17.99 -0.16
C ALA A 33 -9.36 18.06 1.36
N ASN A 34 -10.39 17.88 2.17
CA ASN A 34 -10.35 18.01 3.63
C ASN A 34 -10.13 16.71 4.40
N CYS A 35 -9.84 15.61 3.70
CA CYS A 35 -9.65 14.30 4.34
C CYS A 35 -8.27 14.17 5.00
N GLY A 36 -8.17 14.49 6.28
CA GLY A 36 -6.92 14.40 7.04
C GLY A 36 -6.42 12.98 7.23
N CYS A 37 -7.30 12.01 7.52
CA CYS A 37 -6.94 10.60 7.66
C CYS A 37 -6.47 9.99 6.32
N CYS A 38 -6.99 10.46 5.19
CA CYS A 38 -6.52 10.04 3.87
C CYS A 38 -5.05 10.42 3.66
N LYS A 39 -4.64 11.62 4.08
CA LYS A 39 -3.25 12.07 4.01
C LYS A 39 -2.33 11.21 4.89
N LYS A 40 -2.80 10.79 6.07
CA LYS A 40 -2.05 9.88 6.94
C LYS A 40 -1.87 8.50 6.28
N TRP A 41 -2.91 7.98 5.62
CA TRP A 41 -2.81 6.73 4.87
C TRP A 41 -1.83 6.84 3.68
N ILE A 42 -1.83 7.96 2.95
CA ILE A 42 -0.84 8.24 1.91
C ILE A 42 0.58 8.17 2.49
N SER A 43 0.81 8.80 3.65
CA SER A 43 2.12 8.74 4.32
C SER A 43 2.50 7.31 4.72
N HIS A 44 1.53 6.50 5.17
CA HIS A 44 1.74 5.08 5.45
C HIS A 44 2.20 4.31 4.20
N LEU A 45 1.56 4.51 3.06
CA LEU A 45 1.97 3.88 1.80
C LEU A 45 3.37 4.32 1.38
N GLN A 46 3.68 5.62 1.44
CA GLN A 46 5.00 6.16 1.08
C GLN A 46 6.11 5.57 1.97
N ALA A 47 5.85 5.41 3.27
CA ALA A 47 6.78 4.76 4.20
C ALA A 47 6.99 3.26 3.92
N ASN A 48 6.09 2.63 3.15
CA ASN A 48 6.12 1.21 2.80
C ASN A 48 6.41 0.94 1.32
N GLY A 49 7.13 1.83 0.64
CA GLY A 49 7.67 1.59 -0.69
C GLY A 49 6.74 1.95 -1.86
N PHE A 50 5.69 2.74 -1.63
CA PHE A 50 4.82 3.21 -2.68
C PHE A 50 5.18 4.63 -3.13
N LYS A 51 5.10 4.87 -4.44
CA LYS A 51 5.09 6.20 -5.03
C LYS A 51 3.64 6.63 -5.22
N VAL A 52 3.17 7.53 -4.36
CA VAL A 52 1.78 7.97 -4.36
C VAL A 52 1.60 9.23 -5.20
N GLU A 53 0.63 9.18 -6.11
CA GLU A 53 0.09 10.34 -6.84
C GLU A 53 -1.24 10.71 -6.20
N ASP A 54 -1.30 11.88 -5.54
CA ASP A 54 -2.44 12.33 -4.73
C ASP A 54 -3.36 13.23 -5.55
N HIS A 55 -4.62 12.82 -5.70
CA HIS A 55 -5.65 13.52 -6.45
C HIS A 55 -6.80 13.95 -5.53
N VAL A 56 -7.19 15.21 -5.64
CA VAL A 56 -8.38 15.73 -4.96
C VAL A 56 -9.57 15.65 -5.91
N GLU A 57 -10.64 15.02 -5.45
CA GLU A 57 -11.89 14.85 -6.19
C GLU A 57 -13.01 15.72 -5.59
N SER A 58 -13.81 16.31 -6.44
CA SER A 58 -14.99 17.09 -6.02
C SER A 58 -16.21 16.21 -5.70
N ASN A 59 -16.25 14.98 -6.23
CA ASN A 59 -17.33 14.03 -6.03
C ASN A 59 -16.79 12.59 -5.90
N MET A 60 -16.38 12.23 -4.68
CA MET A 60 -15.85 10.90 -4.38
C MET A 60 -16.89 9.79 -4.60
N SER A 61 -18.17 10.08 -4.41
CA SER A 61 -19.24 9.08 -4.62
C SER A 61 -19.33 8.65 -6.08
N GLU A 62 -19.28 9.60 -6.99
CA GLU A 62 -19.26 9.34 -8.44
C GLU A 62 -17.98 8.64 -8.86
N PHE A 63 -16.83 9.09 -8.34
CA PHE A 63 -15.54 8.46 -8.60
C PHE A 63 -15.53 6.97 -8.22
N LYS A 64 -16.01 6.63 -7.01
CA LYS A 64 -16.11 5.25 -6.54
C LYS A 64 -17.01 4.39 -7.44
N GLN A 65 -18.15 4.93 -7.84
CA GLN A 65 -19.06 4.24 -8.73
C GLN A 65 -18.41 3.93 -10.10
N GLN A 66 -17.72 4.91 -10.69
CA GLN A 66 -17.00 4.75 -11.96
C GLN A 66 -15.90 3.69 -11.91
N HIS A 67 -15.30 3.50 -10.73
CA HIS A 67 -14.22 2.53 -10.50
C HIS A 67 -14.70 1.20 -9.88
N GLY A 68 -16.02 0.96 -9.85
CA GLY A 68 -16.59 -0.31 -9.46
C GLY A 68 -16.52 -0.62 -7.96
N VAL A 69 -16.37 0.40 -7.11
CA VAL A 69 -16.43 0.24 -5.66
C VAL A 69 -17.88 0.10 -5.22
N PRO A 70 -18.32 -1.06 -4.71
CA PRO A 70 -19.70 -1.20 -4.28
C PRO A 70 -19.94 -0.43 -2.97
N PRO A 71 -21.13 0.16 -2.77
CA PRO A 71 -21.43 0.99 -1.58
C PRO A 71 -21.16 0.27 -0.25
N ARG A 72 -21.37 -1.05 -0.17
CA ARG A 72 -21.11 -1.85 1.05
C ARG A 72 -19.64 -1.90 1.46
N LEU A 73 -18.71 -1.66 0.51
CA LEU A 73 -17.27 -1.67 0.75
C LEU A 73 -16.69 -0.26 0.86
N ALA A 74 -17.49 0.78 0.67
CA ALA A 74 -17.04 2.16 0.61
C ALA A 74 -16.40 2.66 1.91
N SER A 75 -15.39 3.51 1.75
CA SER A 75 -14.70 4.25 2.81
C SER A 75 -14.44 5.69 2.35
N CYS A 76 -13.45 6.36 2.94
CA CYS A 76 -13.21 7.79 2.71
C CYS A 76 -12.43 8.11 1.42
N HIS A 77 -11.55 7.22 0.96
CA HIS A 77 -10.71 7.42 -0.23
C HIS A 77 -10.61 6.16 -1.06
N THR A 78 -10.12 6.30 -2.30
CA THR A 78 -9.94 5.20 -3.24
C THR A 78 -8.56 5.28 -3.87
N GLY A 79 -7.75 4.25 -3.70
CA GLY A 79 -6.51 4.06 -4.44
C GLY A 79 -6.76 3.27 -5.74
N LEU A 80 -5.95 3.51 -6.76
CA LEU A 80 -5.94 2.72 -8.00
C LEU A 80 -4.54 2.19 -8.25
N ILE A 81 -4.43 0.87 -8.35
CA ILE A 81 -3.17 0.16 -8.61
C ILE A 81 -3.40 -0.96 -9.63
N ASN A 82 -2.67 -0.93 -10.75
CA ASN A 82 -2.80 -1.93 -11.81
C ASN A 82 -4.25 -2.19 -12.25
N GLY A 83 -5.06 -1.12 -12.37
CA GLY A 83 -6.48 -1.20 -12.75
C GLY A 83 -7.43 -1.74 -11.67
N LYS A 84 -6.95 -1.94 -10.44
CA LYS A 84 -7.73 -2.43 -9.29
C LYS A 84 -7.91 -1.32 -8.27
N PHE A 85 -9.04 -1.33 -7.54
CA PHE A 85 -9.26 -0.36 -6.48
C PHE A 85 -8.70 -0.84 -5.13
N VAL A 86 -8.27 0.13 -4.33
CA VAL A 86 -7.92 -0.01 -2.92
C VAL A 86 -8.80 0.97 -2.14
N GLU A 87 -9.77 0.49 -1.41
CA GLU A 87 -10.78 1.32 -0.76
C GLU A 87 -10.53 1.45 0.73
N GLY A 88 -10.34 2.68 1.20
CA GLY A 88 -10.13 2.97 2.60
C GLY A 88 -8.74 2.62 3.13
N HIS A 89 -8.65 2.44 4.45
CA HIS A 89 -7.39 2.34 5.19
C HIS A 89 -6.77 0.93 5.16
N VAL A 90 -6.59 0.39 3.95
CA VAL A 90 -5.99 -0.93 3.72
C VAL A 90 -4.50 -0.88 4.06
N PRO A 91 -3.97 -1.82 4.88
CA PRO A 91 -2.54 -1.93 5.15
C PRO A 91 -1.69 -2.12 3.90
N ALA A 92 -0.50 -1.53 3.88
CA ALA A 92 0.39 -1.50 2.72
C ALA A 92 0.79 -2.89 2.20
N ASP A 93 0.94 -3.89 3.08
CA ASP A 93 1.20 -5.28 2.70
C ASP A 93 0.05 -5.89 1.90
N GLN A 94 -1.20 -5.55 2.22
CA GLN A 94 -2.38 -5.98 1.47
C GLN A 94 -2.51 -5.27 0.13
N VAL A 95 -2.10 -3.99 0.05
CA VAL A 95 -2.01 -3.25 -1.22
C VAL A 95 -0.95 -3.88 -2.13
N LEU A 96 0.20 -4.24 -1.58
CA LEU A 96 1.25 -4.94 -2.30
C LEU A 96 0.79 -6.32 -2.79
N ALA A 97 0.10 -7.08 -1.94
CA ALA A 97 -0.46 -8.38 -2.31
C ALA A 97 -1.46 -8.25 -3.46
N LEU A 98 -2.37 -7.25 -3.41
CA LEU A 98 -3.33 -6.97 -4.48
C LEU A 98 -2.65 -6.66 -5.81
N SER A 99 -1.54 -5.92 -5.79
CA SER A 99 -0.83 -5.54 -7.03
C SER A 99 -0.40 -6.76 -7.87
N LYS A 100 -0.24 -7.91 -7.23
CA LYS A 100 0.22 -9.18 -7.82
C LYS A 100 -0.91 -10.18 -8.08
N ARG A 101 -2.16 -9.84 -7.78
CA ARG A 101 -3.34 -10.72 -7.94
C ARG A 101 -4.15 -10.33 -9.17
N ASP A 102 -4.63 -11.34 -9.89
CA ASP A 102 -5.50 -11.16 -11.07
C ASP A 102 -6.93 -11.64 -10.83
N ASP A 103 -7.22 -12.24 -9.69
CA ASP A 103 -8.53 -12.79 -9.33
C ASP A 103 -9.48 -11.79 -8.65
N LEU A 104 -8.95 -10.62 -8.23
CA LEU A 104 -9.72 -9.57 -7.55
C LEU A 104 -9.86 -8.32 -8.41
N LEU A 105 -11.02 -7.67 -8.32
CA LEU A 105 -11.26 -6.31 -8.84
C LEU A 105 -10.69 -5.22 -7.93
N GLY A 106 -10.57 -5.51 -6.64
CA GLY A 106 -10.02 -4.63 -5.64
C GLY A 106 -10.11 -5.20 -4.24
N VAL A 107 -9.59 -4.43 -3.27
CA VAL A 107 -9.71 -4.71 -1.83
C VAL A 107 -10.23 -3.48 -1.09
N ALA A 108 -10.85 -3.71 0.06
CA ALA A 108 -11.39 -2.66 0.92
C ALA A 108 -11.15 -2.95 2.40
N ALA A 109 -10.90 -1.90 3.18
CA ALA A 109 -11.17 -1.87 4.62
C ALA A 109 -12.43 -0.99 4.82
N PRO A 110 -13.64 -1.57 4.82
CA PRO A 110 -14.88 -0.81 4.81
C PRO A 110 -15.04 0.08 6.03
N GLY A 111 -15.64 1.25 5.84
CA GLY A 111 -15.75 2.24 6.91
C GLY A 111 -14.42 2.91 7.23
N MET A 112 -14.22 3.23 8.50
CA MET A 112 -12.99 3.84 9.02
C MET A 112 -12.64 3.20 10.36
N PRO A 113 -12.19 1.93 10.38
CA PRO A 113 -11.91 1.24 11.64
C PRO A 113 -10.76 1.92 12.39
N MET A 114 -10.95 2.16 13.69
CA MET A 114 -9.90 2.67 14.56
C MET A 114 -8.72 1.69 14.60
N GLY A 115 -7.49 2.20 14.58
CA GLY A 115 -6.28 1.38 14.58
C GLY A 115 -5.82 0.92 13.19
N SER A 116 -6.65 1.08 12.14
CA SER A 116 -6.17 0.88 10.76
C SER A 116 -5.17 1.98 10.36
N PRO A 117 -4.29 1.73 9.36
CA PRO A 117 -3.27 2.71 8.97
C PRO A 117 -3.84 4.08 8.62
N GLY A 118 -3.40 5.12 9.31
CA GLY A 118 -3.92 6.49 9.19
C GLY A 118 -5.09 6.81 10.13
N MET A 119 -5.60 5.80 10.87
CA MET A 119 -6.65 5.89 11.89
C MET A 119 -6.15 5.41 13.26
N GLU A 120 -4.86 5.44 13.48
CA GLU A 120 -4.24 5.02 14.75
C GLU A 120 -4.66 5.97 15.87
N MET A 121 -5.02 5.39 17.01
CA MET A 121 -5.25 6.07 18.28
C MET A 121 -4.54 5.31 19.40
N ASP A 122 -3.93 6.03 20.33
CA ASP A 122 -3.14 5.45 21.43
C ASP A 122 -3.91 4.38 22.22
N GLY A 123 -3.45 3.12 22.10
CA GLY A 123 -3.95 1.99 22.89
C GLY A 123 -5.34 1.50 22.56
N MET A 124 -5.91 1.89 21.41
CA MET A 124 -7.24 1.42 20.97
C MET A 124 -7.23 1.09 19.48
N GLY A 125 -7.71 -0.09 19.14
CA GLY A 125 -7.93 -0.52 17.76
C GLY A 125 -9.15 -1.43 17.67
N ASP A 126 -10.02 -1.14 16.71
CA ASP A 126 -11.16 -2.00 16.38
C ASP A 126 -10.69 -3.26 15.65
N ALA A 127 -11.39 -4.36 15.83
CA ALA A 127 -11.25 -5.49 14.91
C ALA A 127 -11.79 -5.12 13.54
N TYR A 128 -11.04 -5.40 12.48
CA TYR A 128 -11.49 -5.16 11.12
C TYR A 128 -10.95 -6.19 10.14
N GLN A 129 -11.58 -6.26 8.98
CA GLN A 129 -11.19 -7.16 7.90
C GLN A 129 -10.82 -6.36 6.66
N VAL A 130 -9.89 -6.90 5.87
CA VAL A 130 -9.70 -6.50 4.48
C VAL A 130 -10.49 -7.46 3.61
N ILE A 131 -11.41 -6.91 2.83
CA ILE A 131 -12.32 -7.64 1.96
C ILE A 131 -11.86 -7.50 0.52
N GLY A 132 -11.72 -8.61 -0.18
CA GLY A 132 -11.50 -8.65 -1.61
C GLY A 132 -12.82 -8.76 -2.38
N LEU A 133 -12.96 -7.97 -3.46
CA LEU A 133 -14.05 -8.13 -4.41
C LEU A 133 -13.61 -9.02 -5.57
N LYS A 134 -14.22 -10.19 -5.71
CA LYS A 134 -13.93 -11.10 -6.81
C LYS A 134 -14.59 -10.65 -8.12
N LYS A 135 -14.11 -11.17 -9.24
CA LYS A 135 -14.62 -10.83 -10.58
C LYS A 135 -16.08 -11.24 -10.80
N ASP A 136 -16.59 -12.21 -10.04
CA ASP A 136 -18.01 -12.63 -10.05
C ASP A 136 -18.91 -11.72 -9.19
N GLY A 137 -18.35 -10.67 -8.56
CA GLY A 137 -19.06 -9.72 -7.71
C GLY A 137 -19.25 -10.17 -6.27
N THR A 138 -18.72 -11.32 -5.87
CA THR A 138 -18.77 -11.82 -4.49
C THR A 138 -17.56 -11.37 -3.68
N ASP A 139 -17.74 -11.28 -2.36
CA ASP A 139 -16.70 -10.87 -1.43
C ASP A 139 -15.91 -12.07 -0.90
N VAL A 140 -14.65 -11.83 -0.54
CA VAL A 140 -13.79 -12.77 0.16
C VAL A 140 -12.98 -12.02 1.23
N VAL A 141 -12.85 -12.57 2.42
CA VAL A 141 -11.93 -12.04 3.42
C VAL A 141 -10.50 -12.38 3.03
N VAL A 142 -9.66 -11.35 2.85
CA VAL A 142 -8.24 -11.54 2.49
C VAL A 142 -7.32 -11.37 3.68
N ALA A 143 -7.73 -10.63 4.71
CA ALA A 143 -6.99 -10.47 5.96
C ALA A 143 -7.92 -10.12 7.13
N ASP A 144 -7.57 -10.59 8.33
CA ASP A 144 -8.20 -10.28 9.60
C ASP A 144 -7.23 -9.54 10.52
N TYR A 145 -7.70 -8.45 11.12
CA TYR A 145 -6.96 -7.65 12.09
C TYR A 145 -7.74 -7.62 13.40
N PRO A 146 -7.22 -8.23 14.48
CA PRO A 146 -7.93 -8.24 15.76
C PRO A 146 -7.90 -6.88 16.44
N ALA A 147 -8.86 -6.63 17.33
CA ALA A 147 -8.83 -5.47 18.23
C ALA A 147 -7.60 -5.51 19.15
N HIS A 148 -7.08 -4.34 19.52
CA HIS A 148 -5.92 -4.19 20.42
C HIS A 148 -5.99 -2.94 21.28
#